data_273bd09a4b4d285e0840154e4d61590d
#
_entry.id   273bd09a4b4d285e0840154e4d61590d
#
_cell.length_a   1.000
_cell.length_b   1.000
_cell.length_c   1.000
_cell.angle_alpha   90.00
_cell.angle_beta   90.00
_cell.angle_gamma   90.00
#
_symmetry.space_group_name_H-M   'P 1'
#
loop_
_entity.id
_entity.type
_entity.pdbx_description
1 polymer ?
#
loop_
_entity_poly.entity_id
_entity_poly.type
_entity_poly.pdbx_seq_one_letter_code
_entity_poly.pdbx_strand_id
1 'polypeptide(L)'
;MRLDDLYLWYLGDPVPRYVGALKLVAAGKGVSLHYTEDWLAHGFALSEDLPLVDNEFFPPGRLSANAPRAVGAVDDARPDRWGEKVIRFIDKPKRTSLMELLYYAGDDRFGALGVSTSPTTYLPRRGGALPRLAQAQELSEVVAKIEAGEALTTLETKIIEGGGSPLGGARPKALIDIEGEQWVIKFFNHEYVDAPLIEHATMTLAAQAGITVAQTQVIRLAAANALAIRRFDRVDVRRIHSISAGTAIRAATPAGTEPEMGYPQLARILRRIGVSHGDAHLADAQELFRRMVFNILVDNTDDHEKNHSLLVVDPRANGRLRLAPAYDVLPTNSGQGFQEFICGAHGQESTLANAMSQCDAFGLQPAQAAAQVVQVIGVVNTWRAHFESMGVSKNDLDSLAERLDGNELLSQRQTFDAAQYQGVPPKRKPTSPFRRA
;
A
#
# COMPACT_ATOMS: atom_id res chain seq x y z
N MET A 1 -2.58 -30.46 -8.96
CA MET A 1 -2.39 -29.77 -10.26
C MET A 1 -1.03 -29.08 -10.18
N ARG A 2 -0.20 -29.13 -11.20
CA ARG A 2 1.06 -28.40 -11.28
C ARG A 2 0.77 -27.14 -12.09
N LEU A 3 1.02 -25.96 -11.50
CA LEU A 3 0.74 -24.66 -12.12
C LEU A 3 2.06 -24.07 -12.62
N ASP A 4 2.56 -24.57 -13.76
CA ASP A 4 3.80 -24.06 -14.36
C ASP A 4 3.50 -22.93 -15.38
N ASP A 5 2.29 -22.88 -15.93
CA ASP A 5 1.77 -21.85 -16.81
C ASP A 5 0.45 -21.31 -16.26
N LEU A 6 0.32 -20.00 -16.19
CA LEU A 6 -0.88 -19.26 -15.84
C LEU A 6 -1.06 -18.09 -16.80
N TYR A 7 -2.26 -17.55 -16.82
CA TYR A 7 -2.65 -16.50 -17.72
C TYR A 7 -3.10 -15.27 -16.94
N LEU A 8 -2.49 -14.13 -17.22
CA LEU A 8 -2.80 -12.87 -16.60
C LEU A 8 -3.96 -12.20 -17.33
N TRP A 9 -4.91 -11.68 -16.57
CA TRP A 9 -6.10 -11.02 -17.08
C TRP A 9 -6.27 -9.65 -16.44
N TYR A 10 -6.82 -8.72 -17.19
CA TYR A 10 -7.24 -7.41 -16.70
C TYR A 10 -8.75 -7.42 -16.43
N LEU A 11 -9.12 -7.07 -15.21
CA LEU A 11 -10.49 -7.10 -14.70
C LEU A 11 -11.05 -5.69 -14.45
N GLY A 12 -10.39 -4.66 -14.96
CA GLY A 12 -10.83 -3.26 -14.82
C GLY A 12 -11.85 -2.83 -15.88
N ASP A 13 -11.98 -3.58 -16.96
CA ASP A 13 -13.00 -3.41 -17.98
C ASP A 13 -14.26 -4.26 -17.65
N PRO A 14 -15.44 -3.95 -18.21
CA PRO A 14 -16.66 -4.74 -17.98
C PRO A 14 -16.53 -6.21 -18.39
N VAL A 15 -15.67 -6.51 -19.36
CA VAL A 15 -15.34 -7.87 -19.80
C VAL A 15 -13.86 -8.11 -19.52
N PRO A 16 -13.50 -9.21 -18.82
CA PRO A 16 -12.11 -9.56 -18.59
C PRO A 16 -11.31 -9.63 -19.90
N ARG A 17 -10.14 -9.01 -19.93
CA ARG A 17 -9.24 -9.00 -21.08
C ARG A 17 -7.98 -9.80 -20.80
N TYR A 18 -7.60 -10.66 -21.74
CA TYR A 18 -6.38 -11.45 -21.63
C TYR A 18 -5.15 -10.57 -21.88
N VAL A 19 -4.28 -10.48 -20.86
CA VAL A 19 -3.07 -9.65 -20.88
C VAL A 19 -1.87 -10.40 -21.42
N GLY A 20 -1.62 -11.62 -20.93
CA GLY A 20 -0.42 -12.36 -21.31
C GLY A 20 -0.18 -13.63 -20.50
N ALA A 21 0.81 -14.38 -20.91
CA ALA A 21 1.23 -15.61 -20.25
C ALA A 21 2.21 -15.36 -19.12
N LEU A 22 2.01 -16.02 -18.00
CA LEU A 22 2.92 -16.06 -16.86
C LEU A 22 3.65 -17.39 -16.86
N LYS A 23 4.98 -17.39 -16.65
CA LYS A 23 5.79 -18.61 -16.55
C LYS A 23 6.68 -18.58 -15.32
N LEU A 24 6.87 -19.75 -14.73
CA LEU A 24 7.80 -19.95 -13.64
C LEU A 24 9.23 -20.01 -14.19
N VAL A 25 10.09 -19.10 -13.74
CA VAL A 25 11.47 -18.93 -14.23
C VAL A 25 12.48 -19.01 -13.08
N ALA A 26 13.78 -18.96 -13.42
CA ALA A 26 14.88 -18.95 -12.46
C ALA A 26 14.80 -20.09 -11.43
N ALA A 27 14.53 -21.32 -11.88
CA ALA A 27 14.37 -22.51 -11.03
C ALA A 27 13.31 -22.33 -9.93
N GLY A 28 12.19 -21.66 -10.25
CA GLY A 28 11.07 -21.44 -9.35
C GLY A 28 11.17 -20.20 -8.46
N LYS A 29 12.18 -19.36 -8.65
CA LYS A 29 12.40 -18.14 -7.85
C LYS A 29 11.78 -16.88 -8.47
N GLY A 30 11.29 -16.96 -9.71
CA GLY A 30 10.70 -15.85 -10.42
C GLY A 30 9.47 -16.22 -11.24
N VAL A 31 8.68 -15.21 -11.60
CA VAL A 31 7.58 -15.32 -12.57
C VAL A 31 7.78 -14.26 -13.63
N SER A 32 7.86 -14.68 -14.91
CA SER A 32 7.92 -13.82 -16.08
C SER A 32 6.54 -13.49 -16.62
N LEU A 33 6.46 -12.47 -17.47
CA LEU A 33 5.27 -12.10 -18.25
C LEU A 33 5.65 -11.93 -19.72
N HIS A 34 4.83 -12.48 -20.60
CA HIS A 34 4.85 -12.20 -22.04
C HIS A 34 3.45 -11.73 -22.45
N TYR A 35 3.36 -10.51 -22.98
CA TYR A 35 2.10 -9.91 -23.42
C TYR A 35 1.53 -10.61 -24.66
N THR A 36 0.20 -10.55 -24.83
CA THR A 36 -0.46 -10.96 -26.09
C THR A 36 -0.35 -9.86 -27.14
N GLU A 37 -0.48 -10.21 -28.42
CA GLU A 37 -0.55 -9.26 -29.53
C GLU A 37 -1.71 -8.25 -29.34
N ASP A 38 -2.89 -8.73 -28.89
CA ASP A 38 -4.03 -7.86 -28.61
C ASP A 38 -3.73 -6.86 -27.48
N TRP A 39 -3.07 -7.31 -26.40
CA TRP A 39 -2.71 -6.41 -25.31
C TRP A 39 -1.65 -5.39 -25.73
N LEU A 40 -0.67 -5.80 -26.56
CA LEU A 40 0.33 -4.90 -27.14
C LEU A 40 -0.32 -3.80 -27.99
N ALA A 41 -1.36 -4.16 -28.76
CA ALA A 41 -2.06 -3.22 -29.66
C ALA A 41 -3.06 -2.30 -28.92
N HIS A 42 -3.76 -2.80 -27.90
CA HIS A 42 -4.92 -2.12 -27.31
C HIS A 42 -4.88 -2.02 -25.79
N GLY A 43 -3.82 -2.51 -25.14
CA GLY A 43 -3.63 -2.46 -23.69
C GLY A 43 -2.89 -1.21 -23.22
N PHE A 44 -2.26 -1.33 -22.07
CA PHE A 44 -1.41 -0.32 -21.47
C PHE A 44 -0.26 -0.98 -20.71
N ALA A 45 0.82 -0.24 -20.45
CA ALA A 45 1.93 -0.70 -19.62
C ALA A 45 1.46 -0.86 -18.16
N LEU A 46 1.52 -2.09 -17.62
CA LEU A 46 1.06 -2.40 -16.26
C LEU A 46 1.91 -1.70 -15.19
N SER A 47 3.18 -1.50 -15.48
CA SER A 47 4.16 -0.69 -14.73
C SER A 47 5.24 -0.20 -15.71
N GLU A 48 6.10 0.72 -15.32
CA GLU A 48 7.11 1.29 -16.23
C GLU A 48 8.12 0.28 -16.75
N ASP A 49 8.41 -0.76 -15.97
CA ASP A 49 9.28 -1.88 -16.35
C ASP A 49 8.59 -2.94 -17.22
N LEU A 50 7.31 -2.74 -17.51
CA LEU A 50 6.49 -3.59 -18.39
C LEU A 50 5.92 -2.77 -19.56
N PRO A 51 6.79 -2.15 -20.41
CA PRO A 51 6.33 -1.38 -21.57
C PRO A 51 5.62 -2.27 -22.59
N LEU A 52 4.80 -1.67 -23.47
CA LEU A 52 4.10 -2.39 -24.55
C LEU A 52 5.08 -2.72 -25.69
N VAL A 53 5.94 -3.69 -25.48
CA VAL A 53 6.87 -4.24 -26.47
C VAL A 53 6.78 -5.77 -26.46
N ASP A 54 6.94 -6.38 -27.63
CA ASP A 54 6.93 -7.84 -27.79
C ASP A 54 8.24 -8.41 -27.23
N ASN A 55 8.21 -8.74 -25.94
CA ASN A 55 9.34 -9.33 -25.23
C ASN A 55 8.83 -10.13 -24.03
N GLU A 56 9.59 -11.11 -23.58
CA GLU A 56 9.38 -11.76 -22.29
C GLU A 56 10.10 -10.95 -21.19
N PHE A 57 9.34 -10.48 -20.22
CA PHE A 57 9.83 -9.69 -19.10
C PHE A 57 10.16 -10.59 -17.92
N PHE A 58 11.35 -10.39 -17.33
CA PHE A 58 11.84 -11.16 -16.19
C PHE A 58 11.94 -10.28 -14.95
N PRO A 59 11.74 -10.85 -13.75
CA PRO A 59 11.95 -10.10 -12.50
C PRO A 59 13.38 -9.55 -12.44
N PRO A 60 13.55 -8.27 -12.06
CA PRO A 60 14.86 -7.65 -11.98
C PRO A 60 15.68 -8.15 -10.78
N GLY A 61 17.01 -8.04 -10.88
CA GLY A 61 17.93 -8.27 -9.78
C GLY A 61 18.23 -9.74 -9.49
N ARG A 62 18.88 -9.98 -8.34
CA ARG A 62 19.30 -11.32 -7.92
C ARG A 62 18.16 -12.00 -7.19
N LEU A 63 17.57 -13.01 -7.81
CA LEU A 63 16.49 -13.80 -7.20
C LEU A 63 17.06 -14.83 -6.23
N SER A 64 16.44 -14.94 -5.05
CA SER A 64 16.80 -15.96 -4.05
C SER A 64 15.56 -16.80 -3.68
N ALA A 65 15.79 -17.98 -3.10
CA ALA A 65 14.69 -18.81 -2.63
C ALA A 65 13.91 -18.17 -1.48
N ASN A 66 14.58 -17.32 -0.68
CA ASN A 66 13.97 -16.61 0.46
C ASN A 66 13.27 -15.30 0.05
N ALA A 67 13.52 -14.80 -1.16
CA ALA A 67 12.90 -13.60 -1.70
C ALA A 67 12.52 -13.83 -3.18
N PRO A 68 11.59 -14.75 -3.46
CA PRO A 68 11.10 -14.95 -4.81
C PRO A 68 10.26 -13.74 -5.23
N ARG A 69 10.29 -13.41 -6.54
CA ARG A 69 9.64 -12.20 -7.06
C ARG A 69 9.00 -12.43 -8.42
N ALA A 70 7.83 -11.87 -8.64
CA ALA A 70 7.25 -11.74 -9.97
C ALA A 70 7.71 -10.43 -10.63
N VAL A 71 7.48 -10.30 -11.93
CA VAL A 71 7.87 -9.12 -12.69
C VAL A 71 6.90 -7.96 -12.46
N GLY A 72 7.42 -6.76 -12.26
CA GLY A 72 6.67 -5.50 -12.22
C GLY A 72 5.38 -5.55 -11.40
N ALA A 73 4.30 -5.04 -11.97
CA ALA A 73 2.98 -5.01 -11.35
C ALA A 73 2.40 -6.41 -11.00
N VAL A 74 2.92 -7.48 -11.59
CA VAL A 74 2.49 -8.86 -11.25
C VAL A 74 2.90 -9.23 -9.83
N ASP A 75 4.01 -8.66 -9.31
CA ASP A 75 4.45 -8.90 -7.94
C ASP A 75 3.47 -8.36 -6.90
N ASP A 76 2.79 -7.24 -7.19
CA ASP A 76 1.75 -6.66 -6.32
C ASP A 76 0.45 -7.47 -6.33
N ALA A 77 0.26 -8.34 -7.31
CA ALA A 77 -0.91 -9.22 -7.40
C ALA A 77 -0.81 -10.48 -6.53
N ARG A 78 0.36 -10.75 -5.94
CA ARG A 78 0.55 -11.87 -5.01
C ARG A 78 0.10 -11.51 -3.59
N PRO A 79 -0.28 -12.50 -2.77
CA PRO A 79 -0.57 -12.28 -1.35
C PRO A 79 0.71 -12.01 -0.56
N ASP A 80 0.55 -11.29 0.57
CA ASP A 80 1.58 -11.19 1.60
C ASP A 80 1.43 -12.29 2.67
N ARG A 81 2.16 -12.15 3.79
CA ARG A 81 2.27 -13.16 4.86
C ARG A 81 0.93 -13.72 5.34
N TRP A 82 -0.06 -12.85 5.60
CA TRP A 82 -1.37 -13.31 6.03
C TRP A 82 -2.07 -14.11 4.93
N GLY A 83 -2.11 -13.61 3.72
CA GLY A 83 -2.71 -14.28 2.58
C GLY A 83 -2.04 -15.62 2.26
N GLU A 84 -0.72 -15.71 2.35
CA GLU A 84 0.00 -16.98 2.22
C GLU A 84 -0.42 -17.98 3.31
N LYS A 85 -0.58 -17.51 4.57
CA LYS A 85 -1.05 -18.35 5.67
C LYS A 85 -2.45 -18.90 5.38
N VAL A 86 -3.37 -18.05 4.93
CA VAL A 86 -4.73 -18.47 4.54
C VAL A 86 -4.69 -19.50 3.43
N ILE A 87 -3.93 -19.27 2.35
CA ILE A 87 -3.78 -20.22 1.24
C ILE A 87 -3.26 -21.58 1.74
N ARG A 88 -2.20 -21.60 2.54
CA ARG A 88 -1.62 -22.82 3.08
C ARG A 88 -2.61 -23.57 3.97
N PHE A 89 -3.44 -22.84 4.70
CA PHE A 89 -4.40 -23.40 5.62
C PHE A 89 -5.66 -23.93 4.92
N ILE A 90 -6.22 -23.19 3.97
CA ILE A 90 -7.47 -23.54 3.26
C ILE A 90 -7.20 -24.40 2.03
N ASP A 91 -6.37 -23.93 1.10
CA ASP A 91 -6.15 -24.58 -0.19
C ASP A 91 -5.17 -25.75 -0.13
N LYS A 92 -4.28 -25.74 0.85
CA LYS A 92 -3.27 -26.79 1.10
C LYS A 92 -2.54 -27.21 -0.18
N PRO A 93 -1.99 -26.25 -0.96
CA PRO A 93 -1.35 -26.58 -2.22
C PRO A 93 -0.16 -27.54 -1.97
N LYS A 94 0.01 -28.53 -2.85
CA LYS A 94 1.14 -29.47 -2.77
C LYS A 94 2.50 -28.81 -2.94
N ARG A 95 2.54 -27.65 -3.59
CA ARG A 95 3.69 -26.77 -3.80
C ARG A 95 3.28 -25.34 -3.49
N THR A 96 4.17 -24.55 -2.92
CA THR A 96 3.95 -23.13 -2.60
C THR A 96 4.91 -22.24 -3.38
N SER A 97 4.92 -22.39 -4.73
CA SER A 97 5.65 -21.46 -5.58
C SER A 97 4.86 -20.16 -5.78
N LEU A 98 5.49 -19.14 -6.36
CA LEU A 98 4.79 -17.89 -6.71
C LEU A 98 3.57 -18.13 -7.62
N MET A 99 3.60 -19.13 -8.50
CA MET A 99 2.48 -19.46 -9.38
C MET A 99 1.27 -19.94 -8.57
N GLU A 100 1.47 -20.83 -7.60
CA GLU A 100 0.40 -21.26 -6.71
C GLU A 100 -0.12 -20.08 -5.87
N LEU A 101 0.76 -19.24 -5.34
CA LEU A 101 0.34 -18.07 -4.57
C LEU A 101 -0.47 -17.09 -5.42
N LEU A 102 -0.04 -16.80 -6.65
CA LEU A 102 -0.78 -15.96 -7.60
C LEU A 102 -2.16 -16.56 -7.96
N TYR A 103 -2.23 -17.87 -8.17
CA TYR A 103 -3.48 -18.55 -8.51
C TYR A 103 -4.47 -18.58 -7.33
N TYR A 104 -4.00 -19.03 -6.17
CA TYR A 104 -4.83 -19.17 -4.98
C TYR A 104 -5.19 -17.85 -4.31
N ALA A 105 -4.51 -16.74 -4.65
CA ALA A 105 -4.91 -15.41 -4.21
C ALA A 105 -6.35 -15.04 -4.63
N GLY A 106 -6.88 -15.65 -5.68
CA GLY A 106 -8.24 -15.38 -6.14
C GLY A 106 -8.38 -13.98 -6.76
N ASP A 107 -9.61 -13.51 -6.86
CA ASP A 107 -9.94 -12.26 -7.57
C ASP A 107 -9.99 -11.03 -6.69
N ASP A 108 -9.99 -11.21 -5.38
CA ASP A 108 -10.16 -10.12 -4.41
C ASP A 108 -8.85 -9.41 -4.08
N ARG A 109 -7.77 -9.78 -4.76
CA ARG A 109 -6.49 -9.10 -4.67
C ARG A 109 -6.60 -7.60 -4.93
N PHE A 110 -5.58 -6.87 -4.54
CA PHE A 110 -5.52 -5.44 -4.78
C PHE A 110 -5.37 -5.14 -6.28
N GLY A 111 -6.00 -4.05 -6.74
CA GLY A 111 -5.95 -3.65 -8.13
C GLY A 111 -6.90 -4.42 -9.05
N ALA A 112 -6.57 -4.44 -10.34
CA ALA A 112 -7.43 -4.96 -11.41
C ALA A 112 -6.84 -6.19 -12.13
N LEU A 113 -5.79 -6.82 -11.61
CA LEU A 113 -5.21 -8.01 -12.22
C LEU A 113 -5.90 -9.28 -11.71
N GLY A 114 -6.19 -10.21 -12.61
CA GLY A 114 -6.68 -11.54 -12.34
C GLY A 114 -5.76 -12.61 -12.89
N VAL A 115 -5.80 -13.82 -12.34
CA VAL A 115 -5.00 -14.95 -12.82
C VAL A 115 -5.89 -16.15 -13.06
N SER A 116 -5.76 -16.77 -14.23
CA SER A 116 -6.58 -17.90 -14.67
C SER A 116 -5.71 -19.05 -15.21
N THR A 117 -6.27 -20.24 -15.23
CA THR A 117 -5.67 -21.42 -15.88
C THR A 117 -6.04 -21.55 -17.36
N SER A 118 -6.85 -20.65 -17.89
CA SER A 118 -7.25 -20.64 -19.31
C SER A 118 -6.85 -19.31 -19.98
N PRO A 119 -6.30 -19.37 -21.21
CA PRO A 119 -6.00 -18.19 -22.01
C PRO A 119 -7.19 -17.68 -22.83
N THR A 120 -8.27 -18.45 -22.92
CA THR A 120 -9.42 -18.13 -23.79
C THR A 120 -10.64 -17.63 -23.02
N THR A 121 -10.77 -18.04 -21.77
CA THR A 121 -11.88 -17.66 -20.89
C THR A 121 -11.36 -17.41 -19.49
N TYR A 122 -11.75 -16.30 -18.91
CA TYR A 122 -11.40 -16.01 -17.51
C TYR A 122 -12.16 -16.97 -16.59
N LEU A 123 -11.41 -17.72 -15.79
CA LEU A 123 -11.94 -18.67 -14.82
C LEU A 123 -11.52 -18.21 -13.42
N PRO A 124 -12.40 -17.56 -12.66
CA PRO A 124 -12.07 -17.11 -11.32
C PRO A 124 -11.78 -18.31 -10.42
N ARG A 125 -10.71 -18.24 -9.61
CA ARG A 125 -10.36 -19.31 -8.67
C ARG A 125 -11.37 -19.43 -7.54
N ARG A 126 -11.86 -18.28 -7.07
CA ARG A 126 -12.86 -18.17 -6.03
C ARG A 126 -13.94 -17.23 -6.53
N GLY A 127 -15.15 -17.53 -6.21
CA GLY A 127 -16.31 -16.69 -6.48
C GLY A 127 -17.32 -16.97 -5.38
N GLY A 128 -17.93 -15.92 -4.86
CA GLY A 128 -18.94 -15.99 -3.82
C GLY A 128 -19.31 -14.60 -3.35
N ALA A 129 -20.45 -14.47 -2.68
CA ALA A 129 -20.79 -13.21 -2.02
C ALA A 129 -19.86 -12.99 -0.83
N LEU A 130 -19.39 -11.75 -0.66
CA LEU A 130 -18.64 -11.38 0.52
C LEU A 130 -19.50 -11.53 1.79
N PRO A 131 -18.91 -11.88 2.94
CA PRO A 131 -19.58 -11.78 4.22
C PRO A 131 -20.10 -10.37 4.44
N ARG A 132 -21.30 -10.26 5.03
CA ARG A 132 -21.88 -8.97 5.40
C ARG A 132 -21.41 -8.53 6.78
N LEU A 133 -21.62 -7.25 7.11
CA LEU A 133 -21.27 -6.69 8.42
C LEU A 133 -21.81 -7.50 9.60
N ALA A 134 -23.02 -8.06 9.49
CA ALA A 134 -23.62 -8.92 10.52
C ALA A 134 -22.81 -10.19 10.81
N GLN A 135 -21.93 -10.60 9.89
CA GLN A 135 -21.06 -11.79 10.03
C GLN A 135 -19.64 -11.43 10.51
N ALA A 136 -19.37 -10.18 10.87
CA ALA A 136 -18.05 -9.73 11.29
C ALA A 136 -17.53 -10.49 12.53
N GLN A 137 -18.42 -10.82 13.47
CA GLN A 137 -18.08 -11.62 14.67
C GLN A 137 -17.67 -13.03 14.29
N GLU A 138 -18.44 -13.72 13.46
CA GLU A 138 -18.14 -15.09 13.00
C GLU A 138 -16.81 -15.10 12.21
N LEU A 139 -16.61 -14.07 11.37
CA LEU A 139 -15.38 -13.93 10.60
C LEU A 139 -14.15 -13.73 11.49
N SER A 140 -14.27 -12.97 12.58
CA SER A 140 -13.22 -12.79 13.60
C SER A 140 -12.85 -14.11 14.26
N GLU A 141 -13.85 -14.94 14.62
CA GLU A 141 -13.62 -16.26 15.23
C GLU A 141 -12.93 -17.23 14.28
N VAL A 142 -13.33 -17.22 12.99
CA VAL A 142 -12.66 -18.03 11.96
C VAL A 142 -11.21 -17.58 11.75
N VAL A 143 -10.96 -16.29 11.72
CA VAL A 143 -9.61 -15.72 11.62
C VAL A 143 -8.74 -16.14 12.80
N ALA A 144 -9.27 -16.06 14.03
CA ALA A 144 -8.55 -16.50 15.23
C ALA A 144 -8.18 -18.00 15.19
N LYS A 145 -9.08 -18.86 14.70
CA LYS A 145 -8.80 -20.29 14.50
C LYS A 145 -7.67 -20.52 13.47
N ILE A 146 -7.66 -19.76 12.36
CA ILE A 146 -6.58 -19.84 11.38
C ILE A 146 -5.25 -19.41 12.01
N GLU A 147 -5.26 -18.38 12.86
CA GLU A 147 -4.05 -17.95 13.57
C GLU A 147 -3.55 -19.03 14.53
N ALA A 148 -4.44 -19.67 15.26
CA ALA A 148 -4.13 -20.76 16.18
C ALA A 148 -3.79 -22.08 15.46
N GLY A 149 -4.06 -22.21 14.16
CA GLY A 149 -3.89 -23.46 13.40
C GLY A 149 -4.97 -24.50 13.69
N GLU A 150 -6.12 -24.07 14.19
CA GLU A 150 -7.24 -24.94 14.55
C GLU A 150 -8.09 -25.30 13.32
N ALA A 151 -8.62 -26.52 13.27
CA ALA A 151 -9.44 -26.98 12.16
C ALA A 151 -10.74 -26.18 12.05
N LEU A 152 -11.12 -25.84 10.82
CA LEU A 152 -12.39 -25.19 10.50
C LEU A 152 -13.48 -26.23 10.19
N THR A 153 -14.71 -25.90 10.56
CA THR A 153 -15.90 -26.59 10.07
C THR A 153 -16.16 -26.25 8.60
N THR A 154 -17.03 -27.02 7.95
CA THR A 154 -17.45 -26.73 6.56
C THR A 154 -18.10 -25.34 6.41
N LEU A 155 -18.86 -24.88 7.41
CA LEU A 155 -19.49 -23.56 7.39
C LEU A 155 -18.44 -22.45 7.51
N GLU A 156 -17.53 -22.55 8.47
CA GLU A 156 -16.43 -21.60 8.67
C GLU A 156 -15.52 -21.52 7.44
N THR A 157 -15.25 -22.65 6.79
CA THR A 157 -14.50 -22.67 5.52
C THR A 157 -15.21 -21.86 4.44
N LYS A 158 -16.54 -21.97 4.31
CA LYS A 158 -17.31 -21.19 3.35
C LYS A 158 -17.30 -19.68 3.66
N ILE A 159 -17.34 -19.29 4.93
CA ILE A 159 -17.25 -17.89 5.34
C ILE A 159 -15.92 -17.29 4.90
N ILE A 160 -14.81 -17.97 5.19
CA ILE A 160 -13.48 -17.47 4.82
C ILE A 160 -13.22 -17.55 3.31
N GLU A 161 -13.79 -18.52 2.59
CA GLU A 161 -13.70 -18.60 1.12
C GLU A 161 -14.47 -17.44 0.45
N GLY A 162 -15.56 -16.96 1.04
CA GLY A 162 -16.30 -15.79 0.57
C GLY A 162 -15.60 -14.45 0.85
N GLY A 163 -14.98 -14.32 2.02
CA GLY A 163 -14.37 -13.05 2.47
C GLY A 163 -12.89 -13.12 2.82
N GLY A 164 -12.33 -14.32 2.92
CA GLY A 164 -10.95 -14.55 3.30
C GLY A 164 -9.98 -14.47 2.14
N SER A 165 -10.16 -13.48 1.27
CA SER A 165 -9.18 -13.25 0.22
C SER A 165 -7.80 -13.03 0.84
N PRO A 166 -6.76 -13.61 0.27
CA PRO A 166 -5.38 -13.36 0.67
C PRO A 166 -4.93 -11.95 0.26
N LEU A 167 -5.45 -10.96 0.98
CA LEU A 167 -5.02 -9.57 0.85
C LEU A 167 -3.61 -9.37 1.43
N GLY A 168 -2.93 -8.34 0.94
CA GLY A 168 -1.60 -7.99 1.40
C GLY A 168 -1.49 -7.60 2.88
N GLY A 169 -0.28 -7.66 3.44
CA GLY A 169 0.06 -7.27 4.80
C GLY A 169 0.21 -8.44 5.79
N ALA A 170 0.79 -8.15 6.95
CA ALA A 170 1.11 -9.15 7.97
C ALA A 170 -0.05 -9.45 8.92
N ARG A 171 -0.89 -8.45 9.23
CA ARG A 171 -2.01 -8.57 10.17
C ARG A 171 -3.15 -9.38 9.58
N PRO A 172 -3.89 -10.16 10.41
CA PRO A 172 -5.09 -10.86 10.02
C PRO A 172 -6.14 -9.90 9.45
N LYS A 173 -6.67 -10.23 8.29
CA LYS A 173 -7.68 -9.41 7.61
C LYS A 173 -8.55 -10.24 6.68
N ALA A 174 -9.71 -9.71 6.37
CA ALA A 174 -10.65 -10.32 5.44
C ALA A 174 -11.37 -9.23 4.64
N LEU A 175 -12.14 -9.64 3.62
CA LEU A 175 -13.07 -8.77 2.93
C LEU A 175 -14.46 -8.90 3.54
N ILE A 176 -15.17 -7.80 3.53
CA ILE A 176 -16.54 -7.70 4.02
C ILE A 176 -17.33 -6.74 3.14
N ASP A 177 -18.61 -7.02 2.97
CA ASP A 177 -19.55 -6.10 2.34
C ASP A 177 -20.23 -5.24 3.41
N ILE A 178 -20.14 -3.93 3.27
CA ILE A 178 -20.88 -2.97 4.08
C ILE A 178 -21.69 -2.10 3.12
N GLU A 179 -22.99 -2.27 3.13
CA GLU A 179 -23.94 -1.49 2.31
C GLU A 179 -23.67 -1.55 0.78
N GLY A 180 -23.21 -2.70 0.29
CA GLY A 180 -22.89 -2.92 -1.11
C GLY A 180 -21.48 -2.47 -1.53
N GLU A 181 -20.68 -1.99 -0.60
CA GLU A 181 -19.31 -1.56 -0.81
C GLU A 181 -18.32 -2.58 -0.24
N GLN A 182 -17.18 -2.76 -0.91
CA GLN A 182 -16.16 -3.67 -0.45
C GLN A 182 -15.23 -3.00 0.56
N TRP A 183 -15.06 -3.62 1.71
CA TRP A 183 -14.19 -3.18 2.78
C TRP A 183 -13.18 -4.26 3.16
N VAL A 184 -12.00 -3.85 3.58
CA VAL A 184 -11.02 -4.71 4.25
C VAL A 184 -11.25 -4.56 5.75
N ILE A 185 -11.59 -5.63 6.45
CA ILE A 185 -11.66 -5.65 7.91
C ILE A 185 -10.35 -6.25 8.47
N LYS A 186 -9.68 -5.50 9.33
CA LYS A 186 -8.47 -5.91 10.07
C LYS A 186 -8.86 -6.36 11.47
N PHE A 187 -8.28 -7.47 11.91
CA PHE A 187 -8.44 -8.00 13.26
C PHE A 187 -7.13 -7.83 14.03
N PHE A 188 -7.26 -7.45 15.30
CA PHE A 188 -6.15 -7.15 16.18
C PHE A 188 -6.30 -8.05 17.42
N ASN A 189 -5.70 -9.21 17.34
CA ASN A 189 -5.75 -10.18 18.42
C ASN A 189 -4.54 -9.97 19.34
N HIS A 190 -4.79 -9.99 20.66
CA HIS A 190 -3.75 -9.96 21.69
C HIS A 190 -2.90 -8.67 21.75
N GLU A 191 -3.40 -7.54 21.29
CA GLU A 191 -2.73 -6.24 21.50
C GLU A 191 -3.10 -5.64 22.87
N TYR A 192 -2.13 -4.96 23.49
CA TYR A 192 -2.30 -4.33 24.81
C TYR A 192 -3.10 -3.03 24.77
N VAL A 193 -3.29 -2.47 23.57
CA VAL A 193 -4.02 -1.24 23.27
C VAL A 193 -5.12 -1.49 22.26
N ASP A 194 -6.12 -0.64 22.22
CA ASP A 194 -7.17 -0.70 21.19
C ASP A 194 -6.65 -0.15 19.85
N ALA A 195 -5.78 -0.94 19.21
CA ALA A 195 -5.14 -0.55 17.95
C ALA A 195 -6.14 -0.23 16.82
N PRO A 196 -7.29 -0.91 16.63
CA PRO A 196 -8.32 -0.51 15.68
C PRO A 196 -8.82 0.92 15.88
N LEU A 197 -9.10 1.28 17.12
CA LEU A 197 -9.60 2.61 17.45
C LEU A 197 -8.51 3.67 17.31
N ILE A 198 -7.26 3.34 17.71
CA ILE A 198 -6.09 4.20 17.52
C ILE A 198 -5.80 4.43 16.03
N GLU A 199 -5.83 3.39 15.18
CA GLU A 199 -5.65 3.55 13.73
C GLU A 199 -6.75 4.44 13.15
N HIS A 200 -8.02 4.25 13.55
CA HIS A 200 -9.13 5.10 13.12
C HIS A 200 -8.92 6.57 13.53
N ALA A 201 -8.57 6.80 14.79
CA ALA A 201 -8.30 8.17 15.31
C ALA A 201 -7.10 8.81 14.60
N THR A 202 -6.04 8.05 14.32
CA THR A 202 -4.88 8.56 13.59
C THR A 202 -5.22 8.90 12.14
N MET A 203 -5.97 8.04 11.45
CA MET A 203 -6.40 8.28 10.08
C MET A 203 -7.29 9.53 9.98
N THR A 204 -8.23 9.71 10.91
CA THR A 204 -9.09 10.90 10.94
C THR A 204 -8.34 12.17 11.35
N LEU A 205 -7.29 12.07 12.18
CA LEU A 205 -6.39 13.18 12.47
C LEU A 205 -5.54 13.55 11.24
N ALA A 206 -5.05 12.54 10.48
CA ALA A 206 -4.32 12.77 9.22
C ALA A 206 -5.19 13.52 8.20
N ALA A 207 -6.49 13.23 8.13
CA ALA A 207 -7.40 13.98 7.26
C ALA A 207 -7.47 15.47 7.62
N GLN A 208 -7.42 15.82 8.91
CA GLN A 208 -7.35 17.23 9.35
C GLN A 208 -6.04 17.92 8.93
N ALA A 209 -4.96 17.16 8.78
CA ALA A 209 -3.69 17.67 8.25
C ALA A 209 -3.69 17.85 6.73
N GLY A 210 -4.82 17.67 6.04
CA GLY A 210 -4.96 17.80 4.59
C GLY A 210 -4.38 16.60 3.82
N ILE A 211 -4.41 15.42 4.44
CA ILE A 211 -4.06 14.14 3.82
C ILE A 211 -5.34 13.45 3.39
N THR A 212 -5.40 13.01 2.13
CA THR A 212 -6.49 12.17 1.65
C THR A 212 -6.34 10.77 2.25
N VAL A 213 -7.27 10.33 3.07
CA VAL A 213 -7.24 9.03 3.76
C VAL A 213 -8.33 8.10 3.25
N ALA A 214 -8.09 6.80 3.29
CA ALA A 214 -9.12 5.81 3.06
C ALA A 214 -10.19 5.92 4.16
N GLN A 215 -11.46 5.76 3.80
CA GLN A 215 -12.55 5.78 4.77
C GLN A 215 -12.40 4.61 5.73
N THR A 216 -12.52 4.88 7.03
CA THR A 216 -12.39 3.87 8.09
C THR A 216 -13.65 3.84 8.99
N GLN A 217 -13.94 2.66 9.52
CA GLN A 217 -15.02 2.44 10.48
C GLN A 217 -14.59 1.43 11.53
N VAL A 218 -14.77 1.75 12.81
CA VAL A 218 -14.54 0.82 13.91
C VAL A 218 -15.76 -0.12 14.04
N ILE A 219 -15.50 -1.42 14.02
CA ILE A 219 -16.51 -2.46 14.17
C ILE A 219 -16.34 -3.08 15.56
N ARG A 220 -17.37 -2.93 16.40
CA ARG A 220 -17.37 -3.54 17.73
C ARG A 220 -17.67 -5.03 17.63
N LEU A 221 -16.78 -5.84 18.17
CA LEU A 221 -16.92 -7.28 18.31
C LEU A 221 -17.06 -7.65 19.80
N ALA A 222 -17.35 -8.92 20.09
CA ALA A 222 -17.59 -9.36 21.46
C ALA A 222 -16.37 -9.21 22.38
N ALA A 223 -15.16 -9.48 21.87
CA ALA A 223 -13.93 -9.47 22.66
C ALA A 223 -13.05 -8.23 22.43
N ALA A 224 -13.11 -7.60 21.27
CA ALA A 224 -12.25 -6.49 20.87
C ALA A 224 -12.91 -5.68 19.75
N ASN A 225 -12.31 -4.57 19.36
CA ASN A 225 -12.69 -3.86 18.15
C ASN A 225 -11.97 -4.44 16.92
N ALA A 226 -12.55 -4.23 15.75
CA ALA A 226 -11.91 -4.43 14.45
C ALA A 226 -11.97 -3.13 13.66
N LEU A 227 -11.11 -2.96 12.65
CA LEU A 227 -11.10 -1.80 11.79
C LEU A 227 -11.49 -2.18 10.38
N ALA A 228 -12.59 -1.63 9.87
CA ALA A 228 -12.96 -1.72 8.48
C ALA A 228 -12.41 -0.51 7.70
N ILE A 229 -11.78 -0.77 6.55
CA ILE A 229 -11.20 0.23 5.65
C ILE A 229 -11.83 0.04 4.27
N ARG A 230 -12.50 1.08 3.76
CA ARG A 230 -13.14 1.03 2.44
C ARG A 230 -12.08 0.88 1.35
N ARG A 231 -12.33 -0.02 0.42
CA ARG A 231 -11.45 -0.21 -0.72
C ARG A 231 -11.54 0.96 -1.69
N PHE A 232 -10.43 1.60 -1.96
CA PHE A 232 -10.31 2.70 -2.92
C PHE A 232 -9.98 2.23 -4.35
N ASP A 233 -9.60 0.97 -4.50
CA ASP A 233 -9.35 0.32 -5.80
C ASP A 233 -10.61 -0.35 -6.37
N ARG A 234 -11.76 -0.06 -5.77
CA ARG A 234 -13.09 -0.46 -6.22
C ARG A 234 -13.96 0.78 -6.30
N VAL A 235 -14.51 1.05 -7.48
CA VAL A 235 -15.47 2.13 -7.72
C VAL A 235 -16.66 1.54 -8.44
N ASP A 236 -17.79 1.48 -7.77
CA ASP A 236 -18.95 0.71 -8.20
C ASP A 236 -18.55 -0.74 -8.52
N VAL A 237 -18.84 -1.22 -9.73
CA VAL A 237 -18.45 -2.56 -10.21
C VAL A 237 -17.06 -2.62 -10.84
N ARG A 238 -16.37 -1.48 -10.98
CA ARG A 238 -15.06 -1.41 -11.65
C ARG A 238 -13.92 -1.60 -10.69
N ARG A 239 -12.87 -2.27 -11.17
CA ARG A 239 -11.58 -2.41 -10.49
C ARG A 239 -10.58 -1.41 -11.08
N ILE A 240 -9.88 -0.69 -10.23
CA ILE A 240 -8.84 0.25 -10.65
C ILE A 240 -7.50 -0.48 -10.54
N HIS A 241 -6.73 -0.50 -11.63
CA HIS A 241 -5.37 -1.04 -11.59
C HIS A 241 -4.52 -0.21 -10.63
N SER A 242 -3.77 -0.87 -9.79
CA SER A 242 -2.90 -0.24 -8.80
C SER A 242 -1.55 -0.94 -8.73
N ILE A 243 -0.53 -0.17 -8.41
CA ILE A 243 0.81 -0.65 -8.12
C ILE A 243 1.28 -0.07 -6.79
N SER A 244 2.11 -0.81 -6.05
CA SER A 244 2.74 -0.31 -4.84
C SER A 244 3.84 0.72 -5.18
N ALA A 245 4.17 1.58 -4.20
CA ALA A 245 5.33 2.47 -4.33
C ALA A 245 6.62 1.66 -4.57
N GLY A 246 6.74 0.48 -3.95
CA GLY A 246 7.88 -0.40 -4.16
C GLY A 246 8.02 -0.85 -5.61
N THR A 247 6.93 -1.23 -6.26
CA THR A 247 6.94 -1.57 -7.69
C THR A 247 7.25 -0.36 -8.55
N ALA A 248 6.65 0.80 -8.28
CA ALA A 248 6.92 2.03 -9.02
C ALA A 248 8.38 2.48 -8.90
N ILE A 249 8.97 2.44 -7.71
CA ILE A 249 10.36 2.82 -7.47
C ILE A 249 11.32 1.85 -8.15
N ARG A 250 11.09 0.53 -8.02
CA ARG A 250 11.90 -0.48 -8.72
C ARG A 250 11.86 -0.30 -10.22
N ALA A 251 10.67 -0.08 -10.78
CA ALA A 251 10.49 0.13 -12.21
C ALA A 251 11.19 1.39 -12.74
N ALA A 252 11.29 2.44 -11.92
CA ALA A 252 11.98 3.69 -12.26
C ALA A 252 13.49 3.64 -12.01
N THR A 253 13.99 2.60 -11.33
CA THR A 253 15.41 2.48 -10.98
C THR A 253 16.19 1.85 -12.15
N PRO A 254 17.33 2.44 -12.58
CA PRO A 254 18.16 1.86 -13.65
C PRO A 254 18.63 0.44 -13.33
N ALA A 255 18.69 -0.41 -14.35
CA ALA A 255 19.18 -1.78 -14.19
C ALA A 255 20.58 -1.82 -13.55
N GLY A 256 20.78 -2.70 -12.58
CA GLY A 256 22.03 -2.84 -11.84
C GLY A 256 22.22 -1.86 -10.69
N THR A 257 21.25 -0.99 -10.42
CA THR A 257 21.22 -0.08 -9.27
C THR A 257 20.26 -0.62 -8.22
N GLU A 258 20.63 -0.55 -6.93
CA GLU A 258 19.70 -0.86 -5.85
C GLU A 258 18.68 0.29 -5.70
N PRO A 259 17.39 -0.04 -5.62
CA PRO A 259 16.35 0.97 -5.48
C PRO A 259 16.36 1.60 -4.07
N GLU A 260 16.38 2.91 -4.01
CA GLU A 260 16.21 3.66 -2.76
C GLU A 260 14.72 3.81 -2.45
N MET A 261 14.19 3.00 -1.52
CA MET A 261 12.79 3.04 -1.10
C MET A 261 12.55 4.26 -0.22
N GLY A 262 11.92 5.31 -0.77
CA GLY A 262 11.74 6.56 -0.05
C GLY A 262 10.71 7.52 -0.63
N TYR A 263 10.24 8.42 0.23
CA TYR A 263 9.30 9.47 -0.13
C TYR A 263 9.82 10.39 -1.25
N PRO A 264 11.10 10.86 -1.25
CA PRO A 264 11.59 11.70 -2.33
C PRO A 264 11.61 11.01 -3.68
N GLN A 265 11.90 9.71 -3.73
CA GLN A 265 11.89 8.91 -4.96
C GLN A 265 10.47 8.77 -5.50
N LEU A 266 9.52 8.43 -4.62
CA LEU A 266 8.11 8.33 -4.98
C LEU A 266 7.55 9.67 -5.46
N ALA A 267 7.90 10.78 -4.81
CA ALA A 267 7.49 12.12 -5.22
C ALA A 267 8.00 12.49 -6.63
N ARG A 268 9.26 12.15 -6.96
CA ARG A 268 9.80 12.36 -8.32
C ARG A 268 9.04 11.56 -9.37
N ILE A 269 8.63 10.32 -9.05
CA ILE A 269 7.80 9.48 -9.93
C ILE A 269 6.44 10.11 -10.14
N LEU A 270 5.73 10.50 -9.07
CA LEU A 270 4.44 11.18 -9.16
C LEU A 270 4.51 12.42 -10.04
N ARG A 271 5.54 13.24 -9.87
CA ARG A 271 5.74 14.46 -10.68
C ARG A 271 6.07 14.19 -12.13
N ARG A 272 6.64 13.03 -12.45
CA ARG A 272 7.04 12.66 -13.82
C ARG A 272 5.92 12.00 -14.60
N ILE A 273 5.21 11.04 -13.99
CA ILE A 273 4.21 10.21 -14.68
C ILE A 273 2.79 10.31 -14.08
N GLY A 274 2.60 11.16 -13.10
CA GLY A 274 1.28 11.43 -12.53
C GLY A 274 0.38 12.21 -13.47
N VAL A 275 -0.91 12.29 -13.13
CA VAL A 275 -1.91 13.05 -13.87
C VAL A 275 -1.57 14.53 -13.87
N SER A 276 -1.30 15.11 -15.04
CA SER A 276 -0.92 16.52 -15.17
C SER A 276 -2.11 17.48 -15.22
N HIS A 277 -3.32 16.98 -15.53
CA HIS A 277 -4.52 17.82 -15.58
C HIS A 277 -4.81 18.44 -14.20
N GLY A 278 -4.99 19.77 -14.16
CA GLY A 278 -5.22 20.51 -12.92
C GLY A 278 -4.07 20.40 -11.91
N ASP A 279 -2.84 20.17 -12.37
CA ASP A 279 -1.64 20.00 -11.54
C ASP A 279 -1.76 18.89 -10.48
N ALA A 280 -2.60 17.87 -10.73
CA ALA A 280 -2.86 16.79 -9.79
C ALA A 280 -1.58 16.04 -9.37
N HIS A 281 -0.62 15.84 -10.29
CA HIS A 281 0.68 15.24 -10.00
C HIS A 281 1.53 16.05 -8.99
N LEU A 282 1.42 17.38 -8.99
CA LEU A 282 2.07 18.24 -8.00
C LEU A 282 1.33 18.17 -6.66
N ALA A 283 -0.01 18.19 -6.69
CA ALA A 283 -0.83 18.04 -5.50
C ALA A 283 -0.56 16.71 -4.78
N ASP A 284 -0.47 15.61 -5.53
CA ASP A 284 -0.15 14.28 -5.00
C ASP A 284 1.27 14.23 -4.38
N ALA A 285 2.26 14.85 -5.03
CA ALA A 285 3.61 14.92 -4.49
C ALA A 285 3.67 15.77 -3.21
N GLN A 286 2.95 16.89 -3.15
CA GLN A 286 2.87 17.74 -1.97
C GLN A 286 2.08 17.07 -0.83
N GLU A 287 1.04 16.29 -1.15
CA GLU A 287 0.35 15.48 -0.17
C GLU A 287 1.28 14.40 0.41
N LEU A 288 2.10 13.76 -0.42
CA LEU A 288 3.09 12.78 0.04
C LEU A 288 4.11 13.41 1.02
N PHE A 289 4.48 14.68 0.82
CA PHE A 289 5.29 15.42 1.80
C PHE A 289 4.57 15.55 3.15
N ARG A 290 3.28 15.92 3.15
CA ARG A 290 2.49 16.00 4.38
C ARG A 290 2.35 14.66 5.07
N ARG A 291 2.19 13.55 4.31
CA ARG A 291 2.16 12.18 4.87
C ARG A 291 3.46 11.85 5.59
N MET A 292 4.60 12.12 4.97
CA MET A 292 5.93 11.92 5.57
C MET A 292 6.07 12.71 6.87
N VAL A 293 5.74 14.00 6.86
CA VAL A 293 5.81 14.86 8.06
C VAL A 293 4.87 14.36 9.16
N PHE A 294 3.64 13.95 8.79
CA PHE A 294 2.67 13.41 9.73
C PHE A 294 3.16 12.10 10.35
N ASN A 295 3.65 11.16 9.55
CA ASN A 295 4.18 9.87 10.01
C ASN A 295 5.37 10.06 10.98
N ILE A 296 6.27 11.01 10.70
CA ILE A 296 7.35 11.38 11.62
C ILE A 296 6.77 11.83 12.98
N LEU A 297 5.78 12.73 12.95
CA LEU A 297 5.27 13.38 14.15
C LEU A 297 4.33 12.52 14.99
N VAL A 298 3.71 11.51 14.40
CA VAL A 298 2.87 10.52 15.12
C VAL A 298 3.61 9.20 15.41
N ASP A 299 4.94 9.16 15.19
CA ASP A 299 5.77 7.94 15.40
C ASP A 299 5.26 6.73 14.59
N ASN A 300 4.72 6.93 13.38
CA ASN A 300 4.42 5.82 12.47
C ASN A 300 5.69 5.40 11.75
N THR A 301 6.53 4.62 12.41
CA THR A 301 7.86 4.24 11.91
C THR A 301 7.83 3.02 10.98
N ASP A 302 6.73 2.25 10.95
CA ASP A 302 6.51 1.09 10.08
C ASP A 302 5.96 1.49 8.70
N ASP A 303 6.04 2.77 8.34
CA ASP A 303 5.59 3.24 7.03
C ASP A 303 6.60 2.87 5.95
N HIS A 304 6.24 1.91 5.12
CA HIS A 304 7.10 1.31 4.10
C HIS A 304 6.48 1.40 2.69
N GLU A 305 7.21 0.95 1.67
CA GLU A 305 6.82 1.07 0.26
C GLU A 305 5.49 0.41 -0.12
N LYS A 306 4.97 -0.51 0.70
CA LYS A 306 3.66 -1.14 0.45
C LYS A 306 2.49 -0.39 1.09
N ASN A 307 2.76 0.57 1.99
CA ASN A 307 1.74 1.43 2.59
C ASN A 307 1.39 2.61 1.67
N HIS A 308 2.06 2.71 0.53
CA HIS A 308 1.73 3.67 -0.52
C HIS A 308 1.39 2.95 -1.81
N SER A 309 0.23 3.27 -2.38
CA SER A 309 -0.24 2.74 -3.67
C SER A 309 -0.46 3.85 -4.68
N LEU A 310 -0.26 3.53 -5.94
CA LEU A 310 -0.53 4.40 -7.08
C LEU A 310 -1.66 3.80 -7.91
N LEU A 311 -2.70 4.58 -8.16
CA LEU A 311 -3.87 4.19 -8.95
C LEU A 311 -3.71 4.61 -10.40
N VAL A 312 -3.93 3.69 -11.31
CA VAL A 312 -3.97 3.97 -12.75
C VAL A 312 -5.39 4.43 -13.11
N VAL A 313 -5.63 5.75 -13.02
CA VAL A 313 -6.98 6.32 -13.18
C VAL A 313 -7.40 6.48 -14.65
N ASP A 314 -6.45 6.54 -15.57
CA ASP A 314 -6.68 6.52 -17.00
C ASP A 314 -5.64 5.62 -17.70
N PRO A 315 -5.92 4.31 -17.80
CA PRO A 315 -5.00 3.37 -18.41
C PRO A 315 -4.71 3.67 -19.90
N ARG A 316 -5.66 4.30 -20.60
CA ARG A 316 -5.51 4.63 -22.04
C ARG A 316 -4.68 5.89 -22.29
N ALA A 317 -4.56 6.78 -21.32
CA ALA A 317 -3.73 7.98 -21.36
C ALA A 317 -2.29 7.71 -20.86
N ASN A 318 -1.67 6.61 -21.29
CA ASN A 318 -0.32 6.19 -20.89
C ASN A 318 -0.17 5.89 -19.38
N GLY A 319 -1.16 5.27 -18.77
CA GLY A 319 -1.08 4.79 -17.39
C GLY A 319 -0.86 5.90 -16.37
N ARG A 320 -1.48 7.04 -16.55
CA ARG A 320 -1.39 8.19 -15.64
C ARG A 320 -1.76 7.79 -14.23
N LEU A 321 -0.87 8.07 -13.31
CA LEU A 321 -0.97 7.64 -11.92
C LEU A 321 -1.52 8.74 -11.01
N ARG A 322 -2.23 8.36 -9.98
CA ARG A 322 -2.61 9.19 -8.84
C ARG A 322 -2.17 8.51 -7.56
N LEU A 323 -1.76 9.29 -6.58
CA LEU A 323 -1.52 8.77 -5.24
C LEU A 323 -2.84 8.25 -4.65
N ALA A 324 -2.85 6.99 -4.20
CA ALA A 324 -4.02 6.43 -3.51
C ALA A 324 -4.26 7.13 -2.17
N PRO A 325 -5.48 7.11 -1.61
CA PRO A 325 -5.71 7.53 -0.23
C PRO A 325 -4.74 6.83 0.73
N ALA A 326 -4.29 7.52 1.77
CA ALA A 326 -3.45 6.93 2.81
C ALA A 326 -4.21 5.84 3.59
N TYR A 327 -3.52 4.79 3.98
CA TYR A 327 -4.02 3.68 4.78
C TYR A 327 -2.88 3.12 5.64
N ASP A 328 -3.21 2.36 6.65
CA ASP A 328 -2.23 1.74 7.57
C ASP A 328 -1.38 2.80 8.29
N VAL A 329 -2.04 3.87 8.79
CA VAL A 329 -1.40 4.98 9.49
C VAL A 329 -1.74 4.91 10.96
N LEU A 330 -0.78 4.49 11.78
CA LEU A 330 -0.93 4.41 13.23
C LEU A 330 0.42 4.56 13.94
N PRO A 331 0.45 5.10 15.17
CA PRO A 331 1.66 5.14 15.97
C PRO A 331 2.22 3.75 16.22
N THR A 332 3.51 3.52 15.97
CA THR A 332 4.17 2.24 16.30
C THR A 332 4.64 2.20 17.76
N ASN A 333 4.79 3.35 18.37
CA ASN A 333 5.31 3.53 19.74
C ASN A 333 6.67 2.84 19.96
N SER A 334 7.47 2.71 18.87
CA SER A 334 8.71 1.94 18.88
C SER A 334 9.90 2.73 19.42
N GLY A 335 9.87 4.04 19.28
CA GLY A 335 10.97 4.91 19.70
C GLY A 335 12.28 4.71 18.92
N GLN A 336 12.22 4.14 17.73
CA GLN A 336 13.42 3.76 16.97
C GLN A 336 14.19 4.97 16.40
N GLY A 337 13.52 6.13 16.23
CA GLY A 337 14.15 7.35 15.70
C GLY A 337 14.42 7.31 14.17
N PHE A 338 13.96 6.27 13.47
CA PHE A 338 14.04 6.15 12.02
C PHE A 338 12.76 5.56 11.42
N GLN A 339 12.51 5.90 10.17
CA GLN A 339 11.40 5.38 9.36
C GLN A 339 11.88 4.22 8.50
N GLU A 340 11.02 3.26 8.17
CA GLU A 340 11.35 2.22 7.18
C GLU A 340 11.53 2.82 5.77
N PHE A 341 10.84 3.91 5.46
CA PHE A 341 10.90 4.59 4.16
C PHE A 341 11.82 5.83 4.26
N ILE A 342 12.78 5.99 3.32
CA ILE A 342 13.72 7.11 3.32
C ILE A 342 12.98 8.44 3.30
N CYS A 343 13.31 9.34 4.26
CA CYS A 343 12.67 10.65 4.41
C CYS A 343 13.39 11.78 3.66
N GLY A 344 14.70 11.70 3.53
CA GLY A 344 15.47 12.79 2.94
C GLY A 344 16.95 12.49 2.78
N ALA A 345 17.79 13.52 2.81
CA ALA A 345 19.23 13.42 2.57
C ALA A 345 19.99 12.63 3.67
N HIS A 346 19.38 12.49 4.85
CA HIS A 346 19.90 11.71 5.97
C HIS A 346 19.23 10.33 6.07
N GLY A 347 18.80 9.79 4.93
CA GLY A 347 18.20 8.46 4.85
C GLY A 347 16.88 8.36 5.60
N GLN A 348 16.79 7.36 6.48
CA GLN A 348 15.60 7.00 7.24
C GLN A 348 15.43 7.80 8.54
N GLU A 349 16.32 8.74 8.87
CA GLU A 349 16.22 9.53 10.10
C GLU A 349 14.86 10.21 10.22
N SER A 350 14.14 9.94 11.34
CA SER A 350 12.77 10.38 11.60
C SER A 350 12.73 11.78 12.18
N THR A 351 13.19 12.79 11.39
CA THR A 351 13.24 14.18 11.83
C THR A 351 12.65 15.15 10.82
N LEU A 352 12.06 16.25 11.32
CA LEU A 352 11.58 17.34 10.46
C LEU A 352 12.71 17.97 9.64
N ALA A 353 13.93 18.06 10.20
CA ALA A 353 15.10 18.53 9.48
C ALA A 353 15.42 17.64 8.26
N ASN A 354 15.35 16.31 8.44
CA ASN A 354 15.53 15.37 7.33
C ASN A 354 14.41 15.48 6.29
N ALA A 355 13.16 15.60 6.71
CA ALA A 355 12.02 15.82 5.81
C ALA A 355 12.20 17.08 4.95
N MET A 356 12.67 18.17 5.55
CA MET A 356 12.94 19.44 4.85
C MET A 356 14.13 19.36 3.88
N SER A 357 15.07 18.44 4.09
CA SER A 357 16.34 18.38 3.35
C SER A 357 16.21 18.15 1.84
N GLN A 358 15.11 17.52 1.38
CA GLN A 358 14.79 17.23 -0.02
C GLN A 358 13.37 17.71 -0.41
N CYS A 359 12.88 18.80 0.16
CA CYS A 359 11.54 19.33 -0.13
C CYS A 359 11.31 19.65 -1.63
N ASP A 360 12.37 19.94 -2.37
CA ASP A 360 12.35 20.15 -3.82
C ASP A 360 11.90 18.90 -4.62
N ALA A 361 12.15 17.70 -4.10
CA ALA A 361 11.66 16.47 -4.71
C ALA A 361 10.12 16.44 -4.80
N PHE A 362 9.45 17.06 -3.85
CA PHE A 362 7.99 17.17 -3.77
C PHE A 362 7.43 18.37 -4.55
N GLY A 363 8.29 19.12 -5.24
CA GLY A 363 7.90 20.35 -5.94
C GLY A 363 7.68 21.55 -5.04
N LEU A 364 8.19 21.51 -3.81
CA LEU A 364 8.06 22.56 -2.82
C LEU A 364 9.32 23.42 -2.75
N GLN A 365 9.13 24.76 -2.64
CA GLN A 365 10.18 25.65 -2.17
C GLN A 365 10.34 25.50 -0.64
N PRO A 366 11.53 25.76 -0.06
CA PRO A 366 11.74 25.59 1.37
C PRO A 366 10.69 26.32 2.25
N ALA A 367 10.32 27.53 1.91
CA ALA A 367 9.29 28.29 2.63
C ALA A 367 7.89 27.63 2.53
N GLN A 368 7.56 27.07 1.38
CA GLN A 368 6.28 26.34 1.18
C GLN A 368 6.26 25.03 1.98
N ALA A 369 7.37 24.29 1.96
CA ALA A 369 7.51 23.08 2.75
C ALA A 369 7.40 23.36 4.25
N ALA A 370 8.10 24.40 4.74
CA ALA A 370 8.03 24.83 6.14
C ALA A 370 6.61 25.23 6.56
N ALA A 371 5.85 25.90 5.68
CA ALA A 371 4.46 26.23 5.96
C ALA A 371 3.58 24.96 6.09
N GLN A 372 3.81 23.94 5.26
CA GLN A 372 3.12 22.65 5.39
C GLN A 372 3.51 21.91 6.69
N VAL A 373 4.78 21.95 7.10
CA VAL A 373 5.23 21.39 8.37
C VAL A 373 4.50 22.06 9.54
N VAL A 374 4.42 23.39 9.56
CA VAL A 374 3.69 24.14 10.62
C VAL A 374 2.21 23.75 10.66
N GLN A 375 1.58 23.60 9.50
CA GLN A 375 0.18 23.14 9.42
C GLN A 375 0.03 21.74 10.06
N VAL A 376 0.90 20.78 9.72
CA VAL A 376 0.84 19.43 10.26
C VAL A 376 1.13 19.43 11.76
N ILE A 377 2.11 20.20 12.23
CA ILE A 377 2.40 20.38 13.67
C ILE A 377 1.15 20.88 14.41
N GLY A 378 0.45 21.88 13.85
CA GLY A 378 -0.77 22.42 14.44
C GLY A 378 -1.85 21.35 14.66
N VAL A 379 -2.02 20.48 13.69
CA VAL A 379 -2.96 19.35 13.80
C VAL A 379 -2.46 18.30 14.77
N VAL A 380 -1.20 17.86 14.68
CA VAL A 380 -0.68 16.81 15.57
C VAL A 380 -0.69 17.28 17.04
N ASN A 381 -0.52 18.56 17.33
CA ASN A 381 -0.65 19.08 18.70
C ASN A 381 -2.05 18.90 19.31
N THR A 382 -3.07 18.59 18.51
CA THR A 382 -4.43 18.31 19.01
C THR A 382 -4.68 16.80 19.20
N TRP A 383 -3.69 15.93 18.98
CA TRP A 383 -3.85 14.48 18.91
C TRP A 383 -4.61 13.91 20.11
N ARG A 384 -4.26 14.33 21.35
CA ARG A 384 -4.83 13.78 22.57
C ARG A 384 -6.34 14.06 22.66
N ALA A 385 -6.73 15.32 22.46
CA ALA A 385 -8.14 15.71 22.48
C ALA A 385 -8.94 15.05 21.34
N HIS A 386 -8.33 14.91 20.17
CA HIS A 386 -8.95 14.24 19.04
C HIS A 386 -9.17 12.75 19.33
N PHE A 387 -8.16 12.02 19.82
CA PHE A 387 -8.27 10.60 20.14
C PHE A 387 -9.27 10.34 21.27
N GLU A 388 -9.27 11.19 22.30
CA GLU A 388 -10.27 11.15 23.37
C GLU A 388 -11.69 11.31 22.81
N SER A 389 -11.91 12.25 21.89
CA SER A 389 -13.21 12.46 21.23
C SER A 389 -13.64 11.27 20.37
N MET A 390 -12.70 10.47 19.84
CA MET A 390 -12.97 9.23 19.12
C MET A 390 -13.23 8.04 20.07
N GLY A 391 -13.06 8.21 21.38
CA GLY A 391 -13.33 7.18 22.39
C GLY A 391 -12.13 6.33 22.77
N VAL A 392 -10.90 6.75 22.41
CA VAL A 392 -9.66 6.09 22.86
C VAL A 392 -9.58 6.18 24.39
N SER A 393 -9.26 5.05 25.03
CA SER A 393 -9.22 4.96 26.50
C SER A 393 -8.13 5.84 27.10
N LYS A 394 -8.37 6.27 28.36
CA LYS A 394 -7.34 7.04 29.07
C LYS A 394 -6.00 6.29 29.18
N ASN A 395 -6.05 4.97 29.40
CA ASN A 395 -4.83 4.16 29.49
C ASN A 395 -4.05 4.17 28.17
N ASP A 396 -4.75 4.03 27.05
CA ASP A 396 -4.13 4.08 25.72
C ASP A 396 -3.58 5.48 25.42
N LEU A 397 -4.33 6.54 25.79
CA LEU A 397 -3.86 7.92 25.66
C LEU A 397 -2.60 8.18 26.48
N ASP A 398 -2.51 7.66 27.70
CA ASP A 398 -1.34 7.84 28.55
C ASP A 398 -0.15 7.04 28.01
N SER A 399 -0.37 5.82 27.49
CA SER A 399 0.67 5.04 26.83
C SER A 399 1.21 5.72 25.57
N LEU A 400 0.33 6.26 24.72
CA LEU A 400 0.72 7.00 23.52
C LEU A 400 1.46 8.31 23.86
N ALA A 401 1.08 8.98 24.94
CA ALA A 401 1.71 10.22 25.37
C ALA A 401 3.18 10.05 25.76
N GLU A 402 3.59 8.88 26.28
CA GLU A 402 4.98 8.60 26.58
C GLU A 402 5.89 8.84 25.36
N ARG A 403 5.37 8.56 24.18
CA ARG A 403 6.09 8.76 22.92
C ARG A 403 5.71 10.06 22.22
N LEU A 404 4.42 10.29 21.94
CA LEU A 404 3.96 11.45 21.18
C LEU A 404 4.26 12.78 21.87
N ASP A 405 4.21 12.83 23.21
CA ASP A 405 4.56 13.99 24.01
C ASP A 405 5.94 13.82 24.71
N GLY A 406 6.66 12.76 24.34
CA GLY A 406 8.04 12.55 24.76
C GLY A 406 8.99 13.61 24.20
N ASN A 407 10.11 13.81 24.89
CA ASN A 407 11.05 14.90 24.61
C ASN A 407 11.47 15.01 23.14
N GLU A 408 11.62 13.88 22.45
CA GLU A 408 12.10 13.86 21.07
C GLU A 408 11.08 14.45 20.10
N LEU A 409 9.84 13.91 20.07
CA LEU A 409 8.79 14.37 19.15
C LEU A 409 8.21 15.71 19.57
N LEU A 410 8.04 15.93 20.87
CA LEU A 410 7.56 17.21 21.40
C LEU A 410 8.56 18.34 21.09
N SER A 411 9.86 18.10 21.29
CA SER A 411 10.90 19.07 20.94
C SER A 411 10.87 19.43 19.45
N GLN A 412 10.75 18.45 18.58
CA GLN A 412 10.63 18.73 17.14
C GLN A 412 9.46 19.66 16.81
N ARG A 413 8.28 19.42 17.42
CA ARG A 413 7.10 20.28 17.24
C ARG A 413 7.27 21.68 17.80
N GLN A 414 7.95 21.82 18.96
CA GLN A 414 8.11 23.09 19.66
C GLN A 414 9.23 23.96 19.09
N THR A 415 10.31 23.34 18.57
CA THR A 415 11.51 24.07 18.13
C THR A 415 11.55 24.28 16.62
N PHE A 416 10.61 23.72 15.85
CA PHE A 416 10.58 23.95 14.41
C PHE A 416 10.30 25.42 14.10
N ASP A 417 11.27 26.09 13.50
CA ASP A 417 11.19 27.50 13.12
C ASP A 417 11.12 27.67 11.61
N ALA A 418 9.92 27.96 11.11
CA ALA A 418 9.68 28.17 9.68
C ALA A 418 10.40 29.42 9.11
N ALA A 419 10.80 30.39 9.98
CA ALA A 419 11.49 31.60 9.55
C ALA A 419 12.89 31.28 8.97
N GLN A 420 13.54 30.22 9.42
CA GLN A 420 14.83 29.77 8.91
C GLN A 420 14.79 29.37 7.42
N TYR A 421 13.63 29.06 6.90
CA TYR A 421 13.42 28.65 5.50
C TYR A 421 12.96 29.78 4.59
N GLN A 422 12.77 31.00 5.13
CA GLN A 422 12.40 32.17 4.35
C GLN A 422 13.63 32.69 3.59
N GLY A 423 13.46 32.99 2.30
CA GLY A 423 14.53 33.54 1.47
C GLY A 423 15.64 32.55 1.07
N VAL A 424 15.53 31.27 1.44
CA VAL A 424 16.47 30.24 1.02
C VAL A 424 16.22 29.92 -0.47
N PRO A 425 17.20 30.15 -1.37
CA PRO A 425 17.02 29.80 -2.77
C PRO A 425 16.91 28.26 -2.94
N PRO A 426 16.14 27.78 -3.92
CA PRO A 426 16.05 26.36 -4.20
C PRO A 426 17.43 25.80 -4.53
N LYS A 427 17.74 24.58 -4.05
CA LYS A 427 18.98 23.87 -4.42
C LYS A 427 19.06 23.79 -5.93
N ARG A 428 20.11 24.36 -6.54
CA ARG A 428 20.33 24.26 -7.98
C ARG A 428 20.53 22.79 -8.34
N LYS A 429 19.79 22.31 -9.36
CA LYS A 429 20.08 21.00 -9.96
C LYS A 429 21.55 20.95 -10.33
N PRO A 430 22.29 19.87 -10.06
CA PRO A 430 23.62 19.73 -10.61
C PRO A 430 23.50 19.85 -12.12
N THR A 431 24.22 20.80 -12.69
CA THR A 431 24.30 20.97 -14.15
C THR A 431 24.96 19.73 -14.71
N SER A 432 24.23 18.97 -15.52
CA SER A 432 24.75 17.83 -16.25
C SER A 432 26.04 18.25 -16.99
N PRO A 433 27.16 17.53 -16.86
CA PRO A 433 28.40 17.87 -17.56
C PRO A 433 28.36 17.54 -19.06
N PHE A 434 27.25 17.02 -19.57
CA PHE A 434 27.11 16.76 -21.01
C PHE A 434 26.59 18.00 -21.74
N ARG A 435 27.50 18.93 -22.06
CA ARG A 435 27.36 19.81 -23.22
C ARG A 435 27.87 19.07 -24.45
N ARG A 436 27.03 19.09 -25.47
CA ARG A 436 27.24 18.64 -26.85
C ARG A 436 28.67 18.91 -27.36
N ALA A 437 29.26 17.90 -27.92
CA ALA A 437 30.16 17.98 -29.06
C ALA A 437 29.47 17.33 -30.25
#